data_ef618ec6e65c261b15468fb0351cc6d6
#
_entry.id   ef618ec6e65c261b15468fb0351cc6d6
#
_cell.length_a   1.000
_cell.length_b   1.000
_cell.length_c   1.000
_cell.angle_alpha   90.00
_cell.angle_beta   90.00
_cell.angle_gamma   90.00
#
_symmetry.space_group_name_H-M   'P 1'
#
loop_
_entity.id
_entity.type
_entity.pdbx_description
1 polymer ?
#
loop_
_entity_poly.entity_id
_entity_poly.type
_entity_poly.pdbx_seq_one_letter_code
_entity_poly.pdbx_strand_id
1 'polypeptide(L)'
;MKITSASLFALSATALSLWAPSGYARQNDNTQLVTANRFQQPVSSVLAPGEVITREDIDRWQAKSLTDVMRRLPGVDIAQNGGPGQTSYIYIRGAEARHTLVLIDGIPLAKSGITGIADFSQIPLALIQRIELIRGPRSAVYGADAIGGVINIITENSEPGGQITAGLGSNRYQQYDAALRQKVGEDTLVTAAGAFQSTRGYNIQPQSAYAVDGDRDGFRSKTFWAGVNHRFSDSLSAFFRGYGYGNNSAYDAGYQDGSDKRQVYNHTYEGGMKFSEERYSSELTYSYQRYKDYNYASTLGLYGPGTSLDDMSQRNLQWGNSVAMANGTLSAGIDWQQQKLVSRDRFNADSYRRNNTGYYLTTQQQFDTITLEGALRGDDNNQFGWNGTWQAAAGWAFMPDYRLIVSYGTAFQAPTLGQMYGQSRLFVASNPALRAEKSHQIETGIEGLSGPVEWHLYVYQNKINNLIDYRADENFVGTYYNVQSATIKGVEWSGSADTGIFTHRITLQYIDPRRDQDNEVLAHRSRQQYKYQLDWTALDVDFDFAWQYFGKSYNNNTNQYAATQRRMPGYTLVDFAAAYPVTSHLTVRGKIANLLDKDYETVYGYRTPGREYYLSASYSF
;
A
#
# COMPACT_ATOMS: atom_id res chain seq x y z
N MET A 1 -27.75 -18.04 35.82
CA MET A 1 -27.24 -16.78 36.36
C MET A 1 -25.75 -16.95 36.62
N LYS A 2 -24.93 -16.61 35.64
CA LYS A 2 -23.46 -16.56 35.77
C LYS A 2 -23.01 -15.25 35.15
N ILE A 3 -22.62 -14.34 36.03
CA ILE A 3 -22.07 -13.02 35.68
C ILE A 3 -20.60 -13.25 35.36
N THR A 4 -20.20 -12.95 34.15
CA THR A 4 -18.80 -12.89 33.73
C THR A 4 -18.33 -11.45 33.86
N SER A 5 -17.35 -11.27 34.72
CA SER A 5 -16.67 -10.03 35.04
C SER A 5 -16.02 -9.39 33.81
N ALA A 6 -16.50 -8.19 33.48
CA ALA A 6 -15.79 -7.26 32.61
C ALA A 6 -14.71 -6.57 33.45
N SER A 7 -13.44 -6.88 33.17
CA SER A 7 -12.32 -6.14 33.76
C SER A 7 -12.19 -4.80 33.05
N LEU A 8 -12.65 -3.74 33.69
CA LEU A 8 -12.31 -2.35 33.35
C LEU A 8 -10.82 -2.15 33.66
N PHE A 9 -10.02 -1.93 32.64
CA PHE A 9 -8.73 -1.29 32.80
C PHE A 9 -8.94 0.22 32.91
N ALA A 10 -8.98 0.69 34.14
CA ALA A 10 -8.83 2.10 34.47
C ALA A 10 -7.33 2.44 34.33
N LEU A 11 -6.94 3.06 33.23
CA LEU A 11 -5.65 3.73 33.13
C LEU A 11 -5.75 5.02 33.97
N SER A 12 -5.13 5.00 35.13
CA SER A 12 -4.87 6.19 35.93
C SER A 12 -3.84 7.04 35.19
N ALA A 13 -4.29 8.14 34.60
CA ALA A 13 -3.44 9.21 34.10
C ALA A 13 -2.81 9.93 35.29
N THR A 14 -1.64 9.46 35.73
CA THR A 14 -0.79 10.25 36.64
C THR A 14 -0.09 11.33 35.80
N ALA A 15 -0.44 12.57 36.07
CA ALA A 15 0.16 13.76 35.51
C ALA A 15 1.68 13.77 35.74
N LEU A 16 2.45 13.61 34.69
CA LEU A 16 3.85 14.03 34.65
C LEU A 16 3.90 15.49 34.19
N SER A 17 3.77 16.39 35.18
CA SER A 17 4.13 17.79 35.00
C SER A 17 5.65 17.91 35.17
N LEU A 18 6.41 17.88 34.08
CA LEU A 18 7.83 18.21 34.09
C LEU A 18 8.16 19.14 32.91
N TRP A 19 8.43 20.37 33.29
CA TRP A 19 9.22 21.42 32.62
C TRP A 19 9.22 21.45 31.09
N ALA A 20 8.45 22.38 30.56
CA ALA A 20 8.50 22.77 29.17
C ALA A 20 9.68 23.73 28.90
N PRO A 21 10.62 23.41 27.99
CA PRO A 21 11.26 24.43 27.20
C PRO A 21 10.33 24.80 26.04
N SER A 22 10.14 26.10 25.88
CA SER A 22 9.35 26.72 24.80
C SER A 22 9.97 26.39 23.44
N GLY A 23 9.22 25.69 22.59
CA GLY A 23 9.61 25.41 21.22
C GLY A 23 9.06 24.06 20.76
N TYR A 24 7.72 23.91 20.75
CA TYR A 24 7.10 22.74 20.11
C TYR A 24 7.16 22.95 18.59
N ALA A 25 8.02 22.19 17.89
CA ALA A 25 7.91 22.06 16.45
C ALA A 25 6.64 21.27 16.15
N ARG A 26 5.58 21.96 15.69
CA ARG A 26 4.48 21.33 14.97
C ARG A 26 5.10 20.43 13.89
N GLN A 27 4.72 19.17 13.83
CA GLN A 27 5.06 18.30 12.70
C GLN A 27 4.71 19.10 11.44
N ASN A 28 5.69 19.35 10.58
CA ASN A 28 5.67 20.38 9.53
C ASN A 28 4.27 20.61 8.93
N ASP A 29 3.61 21.70 9.32
CA ASP A 29 2.35 22.19 8.71
C ASP A 29 2.46 22.38 7.18
N ASN A 30 3.68 22.27 6.63
CA ASN A 30 4.01 22.41 5.23
C ASN A 30 4.00 21.09 4.42
N THR A 31 3.80 19.92 5.06
CA THR A 31 3.72 18.67 4.30
C THR A 31 2.46 18.67 3.44
N GLN A 32 2.66 18.68 2.13
CA GLN A 32 1.57 18.71 1.15
C GLN A 32 1.15 17.29 0.79
N LEU A 33 -0.16 17.07 0.71
CA LEU A 33 -0.78 15.83 0.28
C LEU A 33 -1.64 16.09 -0.95
N VAL A 34 -1.52 15.27 -1.98
CA VAL A 34 -2.33 15.35 -3.20
C VAL A 34 -3.41 14.28 -3.22
N THR A 35 -3.12 13.13 -2.64
CA THR A 35 -3.93 11.90 -2.77
C THR A 35 -5.34 12.02 -2.18
N ALA A 36 -5.59 12.93 -1.24
CA ALA A 36 -6.91 13.02 -0.62
C ALA A 36 -8.01 13.45 -1.61
N ASN A 37 -7.77 14.54 -2.37
CA ASN A 37 -8.79 15.20 -3.19
C ASN A 37 -8.31 15.57 -4.61
N ARG A 38 -7.17 15.06 -5.06
CA ARG A 38 -6.51 15.37 -6.35
C ARG A 38 -6.06 16.82 -6.52
N PHE A 39 -5.83 17.53 -5.42
CA PHE A 39 -5.16 18.83 -5.40
C PHE A 39 -4.24 18.92 -4.18
N GLN A 40 -3.22 19.77 -4.28
CA GLN A 40 -2.28 19.97 -3.19
C GLN A 40 -2.95 20.66 -2.00
N GLN A 41 -2.79 20.07 -0.82
CA GLN A 41 -3.31 20.63 0.42
C GLN A 41 -2.44 20.19 1.61
N PRO A 42 -2.35 20.97 2.68
CA PRO A 42 -1.67 20.54 3.89
C PRO A 42 -2.30 19.26 4.45
N VAL A 43 -1.48 18.34 4.97
CA VAL A 43 -1.98 17.11 5.62
C VAL A 43 -2.97 17.45 6.73
N SER A 44 -2.68 18.50 7.51
CA SER A 44 -3.54 18.98 8.59
C SER A 44 -4.93 19.47 8.16
N SER A 45 -5.13 19.80 6.87
CA SER A 45 -6.44 20.24 6.35
C SER A 45 -7.35 19.09 5.93
N VAL A 46 -6.81 17.90 5.73
CA VAL A 46 -7.54 16.73 5.23
C VAL A 46 -8.53 16.23 6.27
N LEU A 47 -9.75 15.88 5.84
CA LEU A 47 -10.80 15.31 6.69
C LEU A 47 -10.86 13.78 6.66
N ALA A 48 -9.75 13.15 6.30
CA ALA A 48 -9.61 11.69 6.32
C ALA A 48 -8.28 11.30 6.95
N PRO A 49 -8.22 10.15 7.62
CA PRO A 49 -6.98 9.65 8.20
C PRO A 49 -5.95 9.41 7.11
N GLY A 50 -4.92 10.23 7.08
CA GLY A 50 -3.84 10.21 6.10
C GLY A 50 -2.47 10.07 6.75
N GLU A 51 -1.53 9.47 6.02
CA GLU A 51 -0.12 9.37 6.41
C GLU A 51 0.75 9.74 5.22
N VAL A 52 1.82 10.44 5.48
CA VAL A 52 2.89 10.72 4.50
C VAL A 52 4.18 10.15 5.05
N ILE A 53 4.78 9.25 4.29
CA ILE A 53 6.07 8.64 4.60
C ILE A 53 7.08 9.19 3.62
N THR A 54 8.10 9.84 4.12
CA THR A 54 9.15 10.45 3.32
C THR A 54 10.27 9.45 2.99
N ARG A 55 11.14 9.82 2.07
CA ARG A 55 12.37 9.07 1.82
C ARG A 55 13.24 8.97 3.06
N GLU A 56 13.29 10.04 3.84
CA GLU A 56 14.05 10.11 5.10
C GLU A 56 13.53 9.10 6.13
N ASP A 57 12.19 8.95 6.26
CA ASP A 57 11.60 7.92 7.12
C ASP A 57 12.01 6.52 6.66
N ILE A 58 11.92 6.25 5.36
CA ILE A 58 12.29 4.95 4.77
C ILE A 58 13.77 4.63 5.04
N ASP A 59 14.65 5.62 4.87
CA ASP A 59 16.07 5.48 5.09
C ASP A 59 16.44 5.35 6.58
N ARG A 60 15.73 6.05 7.47
CA ARG A 60 15.87 5.95 8.93
C ARG A 60 15.45 4.56 9.42
N TRP A 61 14.31 4.06 8.96
CA TRP A 61 13.82 2.72 9.29
C TRP A 61 14.64 1.61 8.64
N GLN A 62 15.48 1.95 7.66
CA GLN A 62 16.27 1.01 6.87
C GLN A 62 15.41 -0.14 6.34
N ALA A 63 14.23 0.21 5.82
CA ALA A 63 13.32 -0.75 5.23
C ALA A 63 13.99 -1.50 4.06
N LYS A 64 13.73 -2.80 3.94
CA LYS A 64 14.27 -3.65 2.88
C LYS A 64 13.26 -3.97 1.79
N SER A 65 11.99 -3.71 2.07
CA SER A 65 10.87 -3.90 1.16
C SER A 65 9.78 -2.88 1.42
N LEU A 66 8.90 -2.69 0.46
CA LEU A 66 7.71 -1.85 0.65
C LEU A 66 6.78 -2.45 1.72
N THR A 67 6.74 -3.77 1.88
CA THR A 67 5.97 -4.42 2.94
C THR A 67 6.50 -4.07 4.34
N ASP A 68 7.82 -3.87 4.52
CA ASP A 68 8.39 -3.42 5.79
C ASP A 68 7.93 -2.00 6.15
N VAL A 69 7.88 -1.11 5.16
CA VAL A 69 7.36 0.25 5.35
C VAL A 69 5.89 0.20 5.74
N MET A 70 5.06 -0.50 4.96
CA MET A 70 3.61 -0.55 5.16
C MET A 70 3.22 -1.17 6.50
N ARG A 71 3.99 -2.14 7.00
CA ARG A 71 3.74 -2.80 8.30
C ARG A 71 3.81 -1.82 9.47
N ARG A 72 4.55 -0.72 9.37
CA ARG A 72 4.67 0.30 10.41
C ARG A 72 3.48 1.25 10.48
N LEU A 73 2.66 1.34 9.41
CA LEU A 73 1.61 2.34 9.28
C LEU A 73 0.35 1.98 10.07
N PRO A 74 -0.39 3.01 10.59
CA PRO A 74 -1.69 2.82 11.19
C PRO A 74 -2.68 2.19 10.21
N GLY A 75 -3.57 1.34 10.71
CA GLY A 75 -4.63 0.76 9.90
C GLY A 75 -4.21 -0.30 8.89
N VAL A 76 -2.92 -0.66 8.85
CA VAL A 76 -2.37 -1.60 7.86
C VAL A 76 -2.00 -2.93 8.50
N ASP A 77 -2.49 -4.02 7.92
CA ASP A 77 -2.09 -5.40 8.21
C ASP A 77 -1.54 -6.07 6.96
N ILE A 78 -0.61 -7.00 7.14
CA ILE A 78 0.08 -7.68 6.04
C ILE A 78 0.09 -9.18 6.25
N ALA A 79 -0.39 -9.91 5.24
CA ALA A 79 -0.14 -11.33 5.10
C ALA A 79 0.80 -11.57 3.91
N GLN A 80 1.82 -12.40 4.09
CA GLN A 80 2.82 -12.68 3.07
C GLN A 80 3.19 -14.17 3.10
N ASN A 81 3.30 -14.77 1.92
CA ASN A 81 3.60 -16.18 1.74
C ASN A 81 5.12 -16.44 1.86
N GLY A 82 5.72 -16.06 2.99
CA GLY A 82 7.14 -16.25 3.23
C GLY A 82 7.97 -14.96 3.14
N GLY A 83 9.13 -15.03 2.51
CA GLY A 83 10.14 -13.97 2.45
C GLY A 83 10.01 -12.98 1.29
N PRO A 84 11.11 -12.25 0.99
CA PRO A 84 11.14 -11.29 -0.11
C PRO A 84 10.72 -11.91 -1.44
N GLY A 85 9.92 -11.17 -2.22
CA GLY A 85 9.42 -11.61 -3.53
C GLY A 85 8.26 -12.59 -3.50
N GLN A 86 7.84 -13.06 -2.32
CA GLN A 86 6.65 -13.89 -2.15
C GLN A 86 5.39 -13.02 -2.14
N THR A 87 4.27 -13.58 -2.61
CA THR A 87 3.00 -12.85 -2.71
C THR A 87 2.64 -12.19 -1.37
N SER A 88 2.33 -10.91 -1.41
CA SER A 88 1.94 -10.12 -0.25
C SER A 88 0.54 -9.54 -0.42
N TYR A 89 -0.22 -9.55 0.67
CA TYR A 89 -1.57 -9.04 0.77
C TYR A 89 -1.59 -7.91 1.79
N ILE A 90 -2.01 -6.71 1.39
CA ILE A 90 -2.13 -5.56 2.28
C ILE A 90 -3.60 -5.30 2.54
N TYR A 91 -3.97 -5.29 3.82
CA TYR A 91 -5.32 -5.03 4.29
C TYR A 91 -5.35 -3.68 4.99
N ILE A 92 -6.10 -2.72 4.43
CA ILE A 92 -6.31 -1.42 5.08
C ILE A 92 -7.61 -1.49 5.85
N ARG A 93 -7.54 -1.28 7.18
CA ARG A 93 -8.71 -1.31 8.08
C ARG A 93 -9.56 -2.58 7.95
N GLY A 94 -8.91 -3.71 7.62
CA GLY A 94 -9.56 -5.01 7.45
C GLY A 94 -10.30 -5.23 6.13
N ALA A 95 -10.33 -4.28 5.19
CA ALA A 95 -10.83 -4.47 3.84
C ALA A 95 -9.95 -5.47 3.07
N GLU A 96 -10.49 -6.09 1.99
CA GLU A 96 -9.73 -7.05 1.17
C GLU A 96 -8.51 -6.38 0.50
N ALA A 97 -7.44 -7.14 0.25
CA ALA A 97 -6.24 -6.60 -0.39
C ALA A 97 -6.52 -5.98 -1.78
N ARG A 98 -7.48 -6.52 -2.53
CA ARG A 98 -7.94 -5.94 -3.81
C ARG A 98 -8.73 -4.64 -3.67
N HIS A 99 -9.24 -4.34 -2.47
CA HIS A 99 -9.95 -3.10 -2.13
C HIS A 99 -9.02 -1.91 -1.87
N THR A 100 -7.72 -2.09 -2.06
CA THR A 100 -6.73 -1.04 -1.94
C THR A 100 -6.31 -0.58 -3.32
N LEU A 101 -6.59 0.67 -3.64
CA LEU A 101 -6.09 1.30 -4.86
C LEU A 101 -4.64 1.70 -4.65
N VAL A 102 -3.77 1.22 -5.53
CA VAL A 102 -2.36 1.61 -5.54
C VAL A 102 -2.11 2.47 -6.76
N LEU A 103 -1.55 3.64 -6.52
CA LEU A 103 -1.11 4.59 -7.54
C LEU A 103 0.42 4.66 -7.54
N ILE A 104 1.01 4.88 -8.69
CA ILE A 104 2.38 5.38 -8.82
C ILE A 104 2.30 6.72 -9.54
N ASP A 105 2.77 7.77 -8.87
CA ASP A 105 2.70 9.16 -9.33
C ASP A 105 1.29 9.59 -9.77
N GLY A 106 0.25 9.15 -9.01
CA GLY A 106 -1.15 9.46 -9.29
C GLY A 106 -1.83 8.56 -10.33
N ILE A 107 -1.11 7.68 -10.98
CA ILE A 107 -1.62 6.76 -12.01
C ILE A 107 -1.92 5.38 -11.39
N PRO A 108 -3.11 4.80 -11.60
CA PRO A 108 -3.43 3.47 -11.13
C PRO A 108 -2.44 2.41 -11.62
N LEU A 109 -1.84 1.66 -10.71
CA LEU A 109 -0.87 0.61 -11.00
C LEU A 109 -1.51 -0.53 -11.78
N ALA A 110 -0.90 -0.92 -12.90
CA ALA A 110 -1.24 -2.17 -13.57
C ALA A 110 -0.83 -3.35 -12.68
N LYS A 111 -1.79 -4.18 -12.32
CA LYS A 111 -1.65 -5.31 -11.39
C LYS A 111 -2.10 -6.61 -12.04
N SER A 112 -1.91 -7.74 -11.38
CA SER A 112 -2.39 -9.03 -11.88
C SER A 112 -3.87 -8.95 -12.26
N GLY A 113 -4.19 -9.31 -13.48
CA GLY A 113 -5.56 -9.34 -13.97
C GLY A 113 -6.41 -10.45 -13.36
N ILE A 114 -5.76 -11.44 -12.74
CA ILE A 114 -6.38 -12.60 -12.13
C ILE A 114 -6.84 -12.27 -10.72
N THR A 115 -5.93 -11.89 -9.86
CA THR A 115 -6.23 -11.64 -8.44
C THR A 115 -6.74 -10.24 -8.18
N GLY A 116 -6.37 -9.27 -9.02
CA GLY A 116 -6.65 -7.86 -8.81
C GLY A 116 -5.89 -7.25 -7.65
N ILE A 117 -4.88 -7.93 -7.13
CA ILE A 117 -4.07 -7.50 -5.99
C ILE A 117 -2.81 -6.81 -6.50
N ALA A 118 -2.48 -5.66 -5.93
CA ALA A 118 -1.16 -5.09 -6.06
C ALA A 118 -0.21 -5.86 -5.12
N ASP A 119 0.76 -6.56 -5.71
CA ASP A 119 1.73 -7.32 -4.93
C ASP A 119 2.89 -6.42 -4.52
N PHE A 120 2.84 -5.93 -3.29
CA PHE A 120 3.82 -4.98 -2.74
C PHE A 120 5.22 -5.56 -2.63
N SER A 121 5.34 -6.89 -2.53
CA SER A 121 6.65 -7.55 -2.53
C SER A 121 7.39 -7.41 -3.86
N GLN A 122 6.66 -7.09 -4.92
CA GLN A 122 7.20 -6.91 -6.27
C GLN A 122 7.53 -5.46 -6.62
N ILE A 123 7.10 -4.47 -5.80
CA ILE A 123 7.40 -3.05 -6.04
C ILE A 123 8.75 -2.70 -5.42
N PRO A 124 9.76 -2.32 -6.22
CA PRO A 124 11.09 -2.02 -5.71
C PRO A 124 11.13 -0.76 -4.84
N LEU A 125 11.66 -0.88 -3.64
CA LEU A 125 11.77 0.23 -2.69
C LEU A 125 12.67 1.38 -3.22
N ALA A 126 13.65 1.06 -4.06
CA ALA A 126 14.54 2.04 -4.67
C ALA A 126 13.84 3.08 -5.57
N LEU A 127 12.64 2.76 -6.08
CA LEU A 127 11.81 3.71 -6.84
C LEU A 127 11.16 4.77 -5.96
N ILE A 128 11.02 4.54 -4.67
CA ILE A 128 10.10 5.27 -3.80
C ILE A 128 10.80 6.48 -3.19
N GLN A 129 10.26 7.66 -3.42
CA GLN A 129 10.66 8.92 -2.78
C GLN A 129 9.71 9.32 -1.65
N ARG A 130 8.42 9.04 -1.83
CA ARG A 130 7.40 9.32 -0.82
C ARG A 130 6.23 8.36 -0.99
N ILE A 131 5.53 8.06 0.09
CA ILE A 131 4.27 7.31 0.09
C ILE A 131 3.21 8.15 0.76
N GLU A 132 2.06 8.28 0.11
CA GLU A 132 0.86 8.89 0.67
C GLU A 132 -0.18 7.78 0.87
N LEU A 133 -0.65 7.59 2.09
CA LEU A 133 -1.70 6.65 2.46
C LEU A 133 -2.93 7.42 2.91
N ILE A 134 -4.09 7.17 2.30
CA ILE A 134 -5.40 7.62 2.78
C ILE A 134 -6.24 6.38 3.11
N ARG A 135 -6.76 6.33 4.33
CA ARG A 135 -7.60 5.23 4.80
C ARG A 135 -9.09 5.56 4.63
N GLY A 136 -9.88 4.54 4.32
CA GLY A 136 -11.32 4.66 4.04
C GLY A 136 -11.66 4.86 2.56
N PRO A 137 -12.95 4.89 2.20
CA PRO A 137 -13.41 4.89 0.81
C PRO A 137 -13.01 6.16 0.06
N ARG A 138 -12.45 5.99 -1.15
CA ARG A 138 -12.01 7.08 -2.04
C ARG A 138 -12.47 6.89 -3.50
N SER A 139 -13.46 6.02 -3.73
CA SER A 139 -13.96 5.80 -5.09
C SER A 139 -14.61 7.04 -5.69
N ALA A 140 -15.15 7.95 -4.89
CA ALA A 140 -15.67 9.24 -5.35
C ALA A 140 -14.57 10.17 -5.90
N VAL A 141 -13.29 9.88 -5.62
CA VAL A 141 -12.14 10.63 -6.13
C VAL A 141 -11.44 9.86 -7.26
N TYR A 142 -11.24 8.55 -7.09
CA TYR A 142 -10.36 7.76 -7.94
C TYR A 142 -11.06 6.65 -8.74
N GLY A 143 -12.33 6.37 -8.50
CA GLY A 143 -13.08 5.29 -9.15
C GLY A 143 -12.95 3.95 -8.42
N ALA A 144 -12.96 2.86 -9.17
CA ALA A 144 -12.90 1.52 -8.62
C ALA A 144 -11.65 1.25 -7.78
N ASP A 145 -11.70 0.18 -6.98
CA ASP A 145 -10.60 -0.38 -6.19
C ASP A 145 -10.27 0.37 -4.87
N ALA A 146 -10.95 1.49 -4.57
CA ALA A 146 -10.67 2.35 -3.42
C ALA A 146 -11.72 2.21 -2.29
N ILE A 147 -12.05 0.96 -1.90
CA ILE A 147 -12.96 0.66 -0.78
C ILE A 147 -12.26 0.80 0.57
N GLY A 148 -11.06 0.23 0.71
CA GLY A 148 -10.26 0.26 1.94
C GLY A 148 -9.41 1.51 2.09
N GLY A 149 -8.95 2.04 0.96
CA GLY A 149 -8.09 3.22 0.92
C GLY A 149 -7.30 3.34 -0.37
N VAL A 150 -6.44 4.35 -0.40
CA VAL A 150 -5.53 4.64 -1.52
C VAL A 150 -4.11 4.75 -1.00
N ILE A 151 -3.18 4.11 -1.69
CA ILE A 151 -1.74 4.25 -1.49
C ILE A 151 -1.18 4.86 -2.78
N ASN A 152 -0.59 6.04 -2.66
CA ASN A 152 0.09 6.69 -3.77
C ASN A 152 1.60 6.68 -3.52
N ILE A 153 2.33 6.01 -4.38
CA ILE A 153 3.78 5.92 -4.38
C ILE A 153 4.31 7.01 -5.29
N ILE A 154 5.08 7.93 -4.73
CA ILE A 154 5.71 9.01 -5.48
C ILE A 154 7.14 8.59 -5.79
N THR A 155 7.50 8.58 -7.07
CA THR A 155 8.85 8.21 -7.53
C THR A 155 9.70 9.43 -7.86
N GLU A 156 9.09 10.58 -8.05
CA GLU A 156 9.73 11.81 -8.46
C GLU A 156 10.41 12.53 -7.29
N ASN A 157 11.62 13.02 -7.54
CA ASN A 157 12.32 13.97 -6.68
C ASN A 157 12.85 15.10 -7.57
N SER A 158 12.51 16.33 -7.23
CA SER A 158 12.84 17.54 -8.01
C SER A 158 14.21 18.13 -7.67
N GLU A 159 14.86 17.65 -6.62
CA GLU A 159 16.15 18.23 -6.19
C GLU A 159 17.34 17.59 -6.93
N PRO A 160 18.23 18.41 -7.51
CA PRO A 160 19.47 17.92 -8.08
C PRO A 160 20.33 17.19 -7.04
N GLY A 161 21.08 16.21 -7.48
CA GLY A 161 21.98 15.45 -6.64
C GLY A 161 22.16 14.02 -7.10
N GLY A 162 23.05 13.31 -6.45
CA GLY A 162 23.29 11.90 -6.72
C GLY A 162 23.45 11.10 -5.44
N GLN A 163 23.15 9.81 -5.52
CA GLN A 163 23.35 8.87 -4.42
C GLN A 163 23.72 7.50 -4.95
N ILE A 164 24.68 6.88 -4.29
CA ILE A 164 25.05 5.49 -4.52
C ILE A 164 24.96 4.76 -3.18
N THR A 165 24.30 3.59 -3.16
CA THR A 165 24.16 2.75 -1.96
C THR A 165 24.64 1.35 -2.25
N ALA A 166 25.42 0.78 -1.32
CA ALA A 166 25.77 -0.64 -1.31
C ALA A 166 25.41 -1.24 0.06
N GLY A 167 24.83 -2.45 0.05
CA GLY A 167 24.39 -3.12 1.27
C GLY A 167 24.53 -4.62 1.19
N LEU A 168 24.68 -5.24 2.36
CA LEU A 168 24.76 -6.70 2.55
C LEU A 168 23.99 -7.10 3.81
N GLY A 169 23.62 -8.37 3.92
CA GLY A 169 22.91 -8.85 5.11
C GLY A 169 22.73 -10.35 5.18
N SER A 170 21.89 -10.77 6.10
CA SER A 170 21.51 -12.16 6.32
C SER A 170 21.02 -12.82 5.05
N ASN A 171 21.06 -14.14 4.97
CA ASN A 171 20.63 -14.92 3.81
C ASN A 171 21.33 -14.53 2.49
N ARG A 172 22.57 -14.03 2.58
CA ARG A 172 23.36 -13.48 1.45
C ARG A 172 22.61 -12.33 0.74
N TYR A 173 21.92 -11.51 1.50
CA TYR A 173 21.32 -10.29 0.97
C TYR A 173 22.38 -9.36 0.41
N GLN A 174 22.11 -8.78 -0.75
CA GLN A 174 22.92 -7.77 -1.43
C GLN A 174 22.00 -6.72 -2.04
N GLN A 175 22.42 -5.47 -1.96
CA GLN A 175 21.75 -4.31 -2.50
C GLN A 175 22.77 -3.36 -3.12
N TYR A 176 22.47 -2.87 -4.33
CA TYR A 176 23.25 -1.84 -5.01
C TYR A 176 22.28 -0.90 -5.70
N ASP A 177 22.28 0.37 -5.33
CA ASP A 177 21.41 1.40 -5.86
C ASP A 177 22.24 2.60 -6.31
N ALA A 178 21.87 3.22 -7.41
CA ALA A 178 22.45 4.47 -7.88
C ALA A 178 21.34 5.35 -8.47
N ALA A 179 21.37 6.63 -8.14
CA ALA A 179 20.48 7.64 -8.68
C ALA A 179 21.25 8.93 -8.96
N LEU A 180 20.93 9.57 -10.08
CA LEU A 180 21.47 10.87 -10.47
C LEU A 180 20.34 11.77 -10.94
N ARG A 181 20.30 12.99 -10.47
CA ARG A 181 19.40 14.06 -10.88
C ARG A 181 20.22 15.28 -11.23
N GLN A 182 20.21 15.63 -12.51
CA GLN A 182 21.07 16.69 -13.03
C GLN A 182 20.23 17.77 -13.72
N LYS A 183 20.43 19.03 -13.35
CA LYS A 183 19.93 20.16 -14.13
C LYS A 183 20.73 20.31 -15.42
N VAL A 184 20.03 20.45 -16.54
CA VAL A 184 20.56 20.77 -17.85
C VAL A 184 20.00 22.14 -18.24
N GLY A 185 20.82 23.18 -18.11
CA GLY A 185 20.34 24.56 -18.11
C GLY A 185 19.54 24.89 -16.85
N GLU A 186 18.68 25.91 -16.92
CA GLU A 186 17.86 26.38 -15.79
C GLU A 186 16.51 25.66 -15.68
N ASP A 187 16.01 25.15 -16.81
CA ASP A 187 14.61 24.72 -16.97
C ASP A 187 14.42 23.22 -17.16
N THR A 188 15.50 22.46 -17.25
CA THR A 188 15.39 21.00 -17.50
C THR A 188 16.05 20.23 -16.37
N LEU A 189 15.30 19.29 -15.78
CA LEU A 189 15.83 18.27 -14.85
C LEU A 189 15.80 16.91 -15.53
N VAL A 190 16.95 16.25 -15.58
CA VAL A 190 17.09 14.88 -16.06
C VAL A 190 17.41 13.97 -14.89
N THR A 191 16.70 12.86 -14.79
CA THR A 191 16.90 11.87 -13.73
C THR A 191 17.13 10.49 -14.33
N ALA A 192 18.08 9.75 -13.75
CA ALA A 192 18.29 8.34 -14.02
C ALA A 192 18.59 7.61 -12.72
N ALA A 193 17.99 6.44 -12.53
CA ALA A 193 18.23 5.59 -11.38
C ALA A 193 18.24 4.12 -11.77
N GLY A 194 19.02 3.33 -11.06
CA GLY A 194 19.06 1.88 -11.21
C GLY A 194 19.29 1.21 -9.88
N ALA A 195 18.69 0.02 -9.70
CA ALA A 195 18.84 -0.76 -8.48
C ALA A 195 18.95 -2.25 -8.77
N PHE A 196 19.70 -2.92 -7.92
CA PHE A 196 19.81 -4.36 -7.88
C PHE A 196 19.68 -4.84 -6.43
N GLN A 197 18.81 -5.83 -6.22
CA GLN A 197 18.65 -6.48 -4.93
C GLN A 197 18.63 -8.00 -5.13
N SER A 198 19.27 -8.75 -4.25
CA SER A 198 19.18 -10.20 -4.24
C SER A 198 19.32 -10.78 -2.85
N THR A 199 18.70 -11.92 -2.62
CA THR A 199 18.88 -12.76 -1.43
C THR A 199 18.78 -14.24 -1.82
N ARG A 200 19.49 -15.10 -1.11
CA ARG A 200 19.28 -16.56 -1.25
C ARG A 200 18.02 -17.03 -0.56
N GLY A 201 17.44 -16.19 0.32
CA GLY A 201 16.27 -16.57 1.10
C GLY A 201 16.49 -17.77 2.01
N TYR A 202 15.41 -18.39 2.37
CA TYR A 202 15.32 -19.58 3.23
C TYR A 202 14.16 -20.44 2.72
N ASN A 203 14.07 -21.70 3.15
CA ASN A 203 12.92 -22.56 2.82
C ASN A 203 11.66 -21.98 3.48
N ILE A 204 10.69 -21.55 2.67
CA ILE A 204 9.46 -20.90 3.14
C ILE A 204 8.39 -21.90 3.59
N GLN A 205 8.44 -23.18 3.15
CA GLN A 205 7.48 -24.22 3.53
C GLN A 205 8.16 -25.48 4.11
N PRO A 206 8.99 -25.38 5.15
CA PRO A 206 9.79 -26.51 5.64
C PRO A 206 8.99 -27.70 6.19
N GLN A 207 7.70 -27.52 6.45
CA GLN A 207 6.82 -28.55 7.02
C GLN A 207 5.70 -28.96 6.06
N SER A 208 5.73 -28.52 4.81
CA SER A 208 4.72 -28.89 3.83
C SER A 208 4.87 -30.35 3.41
N ALA A 209 3.83 -31.15 3.61
CA ALA A 209 3.77 -32.52 3.11
C ALA A 209 3.69 -32.59 1.57
N TYR A 210 3.47 -31.46 0.92
CA TYR A 210 3.32 -31.33 -0.52
C TYR A 210 4.51 -30.67 -1.22
N ALA A 211 5.42 -30.03 -0.46
CA ALA A 211 6.67 -29.51 -1.04
C ALA A 211 7.58 -30.68 -1.38
N VAL A 212 7.99 -30.76 -2.65
CA VAL A 212 8.88 -31.82 -3.14
C VAL A 212 10.35 -31.42 -3.10
N ASP A 213 10.63 -30.15 -2.86
CA ASP A 213 11.96 -29.58 -2.66
C ASP A 213 12.04 -28.94 -1.28
N GLY A 214 13.20 -29.04 -0.65
CA GLY A 214 13.50 -28.43 0.64
C GLY A 214 14.58 -27.37 0.50
N ASP A 215 14.62 -26.71 -0.66
CA ASP A 215 15.68 -25.78 -1.01
C ASP A 215 15.43 -24.37 -0.40
N ARG A 216 16.14 -23.39 -0.88
CA ARG A 216 16.02 -22.00 -0.43
C ARG A 216 15.30 -21.16 -1.46
N ASP A 217 14.27 -20.45 -1.00
CA ASP A 217 13.44 -19.57 -1.82
C ASP A 217 14.06 -18.19 -1.94
N GLY A 218 14.89 -18.04 -2.94
CA GLY A 218 15.60 -16.79 -3.19
C GLY A 218 14.80 -15.77 -3.96
N PHE A 219 15.27 -14.53 -3.90
CA PHE A 219 14.70 -13.39 -4.63
C PHE A 219 15.77 -12.58 -5.32
N ARG A 220 15.46 -12.05 -6.51
CA ARG A 220 16.29 -11.11 -7.24
C ARG A 220 15.42 -10.07 -7.92
N SER A 221 15.79 -8.79 -7.77
CA SER A 221 15.15 -7.65 -8.42
C SER A 221 16.17 -6.82 -9.17
N LYS A 222 15.80 -6.35 -10.35
CA LYS A 222 16.51 -5.34 -11.14
C LYS A 222 15.53 -4.24 -11.50
N THR A 223 15.91 -3.00 -11.24
CA THR A 223 15.05 -1.83 -11.43
C THR A 223 15.78 -0.77 -12.22
N PHE A 224 15.05 -0.08 -13.07
CA PHE A 224 15.52 1.09 -13.81
C PHE A 224 14.44 2.17 -13.81
N TRP A 225 14.86 3.42 -13.70
CA TRP A 225 14.02 4.60 -13.79
C TRP A 225 14.75 5.71 -14.55
N ALA A 226 14.08 6.40 -15.49
CA ALA A 226 14.60 7.57 -16.16
C ALA A 226 13.48 8.56 -16.43
N GLY A 227 13.78 9.84 -16.37
CA GLY A 227 12.80 10.89 -16.63
C GLY A 227 13.44 12.22 -17.00
N VAL A 228 12.62 13.06 -17.62
CA VAL A 228 12.93 14.44 -17.92
C VAL A 228 11.73 15.31 -17.55
N ASN A 229 12.00 16.37 -16.84
CA ASN A 229 11.06 17.46 -16.58
C ASN A 229 11.58 18.73 -17.23
N HIS A 230 10.75 19.42 -18.01
CA HIS A 230 11.11 20.67 -18.66
C HIS A 230 10.07 21.75 -18.38
N ARG A 231 10.53 22.89 -17.97
CA ARG A 231 9.75 24.10 -17.75
C ARG A 231 9.84 25.01 -18.98
N PHE A 232 8.76 25.16 -19.72
CA PHE A 232 8.70 26.04 -20.88
C PHE A 232 8.50 27.51 -20.50
N SER A 233 7.78 27.74 -19.40
CA SER A 233 7.53 29.05 -18.79
C SER A 233 7.21 28.87 -17.30
N ASP A 234 6.98 29.97 -16.60
CA ASP A 234 6.57 29.89 -15.18
C ASP A 234 5.23 29.18 -14.99
N SER A 235 4.37 29.19 -16.02
CA SER A 235 3.05 28.56 -15.97
C SER A 235 2.99 27.16 -16.64
N LEU A 236 3.93 26.81 -17.54
CA LEU A 236 3.84 25.60 -18.34
C LEU A 236 5.07 24.72 -18.21
N SER A 237 4.85 23.48 -17.82
CA SER A 237 5.86 22.44 -17.78
C SER A 237 5.36 21.15 -18.44
N ALA A 238 6.30 20.30 -18.84
CA ALA A 238 6.01 18.95 -19.30
C ALA A 238 7.03 17.97 -18.74
N PHE A 239 6.61 16.73 -18.64
CA PHE A 239 7.45 15.64 -18.22
C PHE A 239 7.29 14.41 -19.12
N PHE A 240 8.34 13.64 -19.17
CA PHE A 240 8.31 12.26 -19.68
C PHE A 240 9.17 11.40 -18.78
N ARG A 241 8.64 10.25 -18.37
CA ARG A 241 9.37 9.28 -17.54
C ARG A 241 9.03 7.85 -17.92
N GLY A 242 9.97 6.99 -17.65
CA GLY A 242 9.78 5.55 -17.78
C GLY A 242 10.50 4.81 -16.68
N TYR A 243 9.87 3.78 -16.17
CA TYR A 243 10.49 2.87 -15.23
C TYR A 243 10.12 1.42 -15.51
N GLY A 244 10.97 0.54 -15.04
CA GLY A 244 10.71 -0.88 -15.14
C GLY A 244 11.46 -1.68 -14.11
N TYR A 245 10.90 -2.84 -13.78
CA TYR A 245 11.58 -3.81 -12.94
C TYR A 245 11.36 -5.23 -13.44
N GLY A 246 12.36 -6.07 -13.18
CA GLY A 246 12.31 -7.50 -13.43
C GLY A 246 12.67 -8.26 -12.16
N ASN A 247 11.72 -9.01 -11.62
CA ASN A 247 11.85 -9.75 -10.37
C ASN A 247 11.80 -11.24 -10.64
N ASN A 248 12.61 -12.00 -9.92
CA ASN A 248 12.64 -13.46 -9.98
C ASN A 248 12.56 -14.00 -8.55
N SER A 249 11.54 -14.81 -8.25
CA SER A 249 11.30 -15.42 -6.94
C SER A 249 11.27 -16.93 -7.07
N ALA A 250 11.88 -17.65 -6.13
CA ALA A 250 11.70 -19.08 -5.96
C ALA A 250 10.60 -19.34 -4.92
N TYR A 251 9.91 -20.47 -5.04
CA TYR A 251 8.95 -20.99 -4.08
C TYR A 251 8.82 -22.50 -4.21
N ASP A 252 8.31 -23.17 -3.17
CA ASP A 252 8.20 -24.61 -3.14
C ASP A 252 7.16 -25.15 -4.15
N ALA A 253 7.57 -26.11 -4.97
CA ALA A 253 6.66 -26.83 -5.87
C ALA A 253 5.76 -27.81 -5.08
N GLY A 254 4.48 -27.85 -5.43
CA GLY A 254 3.51 -28.77 -4.81
C GLY A 254 3.56 -30.21 -5.35
N TYR A 255 4.29 -30.46 -6.43
CA TYR A 255 4.47 -31.77 -7.07
C TYR A 255 5.70 -31.74 -7.99
N GLN A 256 6.19 -32.91 -8.38
CA GLN A 256 7.34 -33.03 -9.27
C GLN A 256 7.08 -32.32 -10.61
N ASP A 257 8.04 -31.53 -11.08
CA ASP A 257 7.94 -30.64 -12.25
C ASP A 257 6.78 -29.60 -12.16
N GLY A 258 6.28 -29.34 -10.95
CA GLY A 258 5.38 -28.24 -10.66
C GLY A 258 6.11 -26.89 -10.76
N SER A 259 5.35 -25.80 -10.83
CA SER A 259 5.95 -24.46 -10.83
C SER A 259 6.60 -24.19 -9.47
N ASP A 260 7.86 -23.75 -9.50
CA ASP A 260 8.71 -23.40 -8.37
C ASP A 260 9.41 -22.04 -8.55
N LYS A 261 9.17 -21.39 -9.70
CA LYS A 261 9.72 -20.05 -10.03
C LYS A 261 8.62 -19.13 -10.52
N ARG A 262 8.69 -17.90 -10.03
CA ARG A 262 7.87 -16.79 -10.49
C ARG A 262 8.78 -15.71 -11.08
N GLN A 263 8.42 -15.18 -12.24
CA GLN A 263 9.12 -14.08 -12.87
C GLN A 263 8.15 -12.98 -13.24
N VAL A 264 8.36 -11.79 -12.66
CA VAL A 264 7.53 -10.61 -12.88
C VAL A 264 8.32 -9.58 -13.67
N TYR A 265 7.71 -9.03 -14.70
CA TYR A 265 8.18 -7.87 -15.43
C TYR A 265 7.14 -6.77 -15.40
N ASN A 266 7.54 -5.59 -15.00
CA ASN A 266 6.76 -4.38 -15.14
C ASN A 266 7.54 -3.37 -15.98
N HIS A 267 6.87 -2.66 -16.86
CA HIS A 267 7.37 -1.44 -17.46
C HIS A 267 6.24 -0.45 -17.65
N THR A 268 6.55 0.80 -17.37
CA THR A 268 5.64 1.93 -17.41
C THR A 268 6.29 3.08 -18.13
N TYR A 269 5.55 3.73 -18.99
CA TYR A 269 5.91 4.98 -19.67
C TYR A 269 4.81 5.99 -19.42
N GLU A 270 5.20 7.19 -19.04
CA GLU A 270 4.28 8.27 -18.71
C GLU A 270 4.77 9.58 -19.33
N GLY A 271 3.84 10.38 -19.80
CA GLY A 271 4.12 11.73 -20.24
C GLY A 271 2.95 12.63 -19.96
N GLY A 272 3.24 13.87 -19.60
CA GLY A 272 2.19 14.82 -19.24
C GLY A 272 2.63 16.27 -19.40
N MET A 273 1.63 17.13 -19.38
CA MET A 273 1.78 18.59 -19.39
C MET A 273 1.03 19.15 -18.18
N LYS A 274 1.65 20.10 -17.51
CA LYS A 274 1.07 20.80 -16.38
C LYS A 274 1.08 22.29 -16.64
N PHE A 275 -0.08 22.88 -16.55
CA PHE A 275 -0.29 24.34 -16.56
C PHE A 275 -0.69 24.78 -15.16
N SER A 276 -0.07 25.82 -14.63
CA SER A 276 -0.37 26.35 -13.30
C SER A 276 -0.21 27.87 -13.28
N GLU A 277 -1.27 28.55 -12.88
CA GLU A 277 -1.30 29.98 -12.56
C GLU A 277 -1.84 30.16 -11.13
N GLU A 278 -1.85 31.40 -10.61
CA GLU A 278 -2.19 31.68 -9.20
C GLU A 278 -3.45 30.97 -8.68
N ARG A 279 -4.50 30.86 -9.50
CA ARG A 279 -5.79 30.30 -9.10
C ARG A 279 -6.24 29.08 -9.88
N TYR A 280 -5.52 28.72 -10.94
CA TYR A 280 -5.94 27.64 -11.82
C TYR A 280 -4.77 26.72 -12.13
N SER A 281 -5.01 25.42 -12.02
CA SER A 281 -4.09 24.42 -12.50
C SER A 281 -4.81 23.38 -13.36
N SER A 282 -4.11 22.91 -14.38
CA SER A 282 -4.58 21.86 -15.27
C SER A 282 -3.44 20.88 -15.55
N GLU A 283 -3.73 19.60 -15.47
CA GLU A 283 -2.74 18.55 -15.75
C GLU A 283 -3.36 17.51 -16.68
N LEU A 284 -2.67 17.22 -17.77
CA LEU A 284 -3.01 16.16 -18.71
C LEU A 284 -1.89 15.13 -18.68
N THR A 285 -2.23 13.89 -18.37
CA THR A 285 -1.26 12.79 -18.28
C THR A 285 -1.73 11.58 -19.08
N TYR A 286 -0.83 11.00 -19.87
CA TYR A 286 -1.03 9.71 -20.52
C TYR A 286 0.00 8.71 -20.02
N SER A 287 -0.44 7.48 -19.75
CA SER A 287 0.45 6.38 -19.39
C SER A 287 0.14 5.09 -20.15
N TYR A 288 1.18 4.32 -20.39
CA TYR A 288 1.12 2.93 -20.82
C TYR A 288 1.90 2.06 -19.84
N GLN A 289 1.25 1.02 -19.34
CA GLN A 289 1.85 0.07 -18.41
C GLN A 289 1.66 -1.35 -18.94
N ARG A 290 2.64 -2.20 -18.69
CA ARG A 290 2.54 -3.64 -18.93
C ARG A 290 3.13 -4.41 -17.78
N TYR A 291 2.33 -5.32 -17.24
CA TYR A 291 2.69 -6.22 -16.15
C TYR A 291 2.60 -7.66 -16.66
N LYS A 292 3.68 -8.42 -16.54
CA LYS A 292 3.73 -9.83 -16.90
C LYS A 292 4.14 -10.64 -15.70
N ASP A 293 3.39 -11.68 -15.40
CA ASP A 293 3.64 -12.60 -14.29
C ASP A 293 3.69 -14.03 -14.83
N TYR A 294 4.88 -14.59 -14.83
CA TYR A 294 5.14 -15.97 -15.24
C TYR A 294 5.29 -16.84 -14.02
N ASN A 295 4.63 -18.01 -14.03
CA ASN A 295 4.91 -19.09 -13.10
C ASN A 295 5.30 -20.34 -13.89
N TYR A 296 6.45 -20.93 -13.58
CA TYR A 296 7.04 -22.00 -14.35
C TYR A 296 7.86 -22.95 -13.49
N ALA A 297 8.07 -24.19 -13.98
CA ALA A 297 8.98 -25.14 -13.37
C ALA A 297 10.43 -24.84 -13.78
N SER A 298 11.33 -24.73 -12.80
CA SER A 298 12.76 -24.47 -13.06
C SER A 298 13.41 -25.55 -13.95
N THR A 299 12.97 -26.78 -13.84
CA THR A 299 13.41 -27.93 -14.64
C THR A 299 13.04 -27.79 -16.12
N LEU A 300 11.95 -27.10 -16.45
CA LEU A 300 11.40 -26.95 -17.80
C LEU A 300 11.70 -25.58 -18.40
N GLY A 301 12.08 -24.59 -17.57
CA GLY A 301 12.42 -23.23 -17.96
C GLY A 301 11.22 -22.34 -18.25
N LEU A 302 11.48 -21.04 -18.39
CA LEU A 302 10.47 -19.96 -18.51
C LEU A 302 9.46 -20.16 -19.65
N TYR A 303 9.87 -20.76 -20.74
CA TYR A 303 9.00 -21.02 -21.90
C TYR A 303 8.67 -22.51 -22.07
N GLY A 304 8.94 -23.29 -21.05
CA GLY A 304 8.67 -24.73 -21.03
C GLY A 304 7.18 -25.06 -20.95
N PRO A 305 6.82 -26.33 -21.22
CA PRO A 305 5.44 -26.77 -21.07
C PRO A 305 4.97 -26.58 -19.62
N GLY A 306 3.77 -26.12 -19.47
CA GLY A 306 3.17 -25.87 -18.15
C GLY A 306 3.42 -24.46 -17.59
N THR A 307 4.20 -23.59 -18.23
CA THR A 307 4.32 -22.17 -17.83
C THR A 307 2.98 -21.45 -17.96
N SER A 308 2.58 -20.72 -16.91
CA SER A 308 1.48 -19.76 -16.97
C SER A 308 1.97 -18.35 -17.16
N LEU A 309 1.19 -17.55 -17.83
CA LEU A 309 1.42 -16.13 -18.05
C LEU A 309 0.14 -15.35 -17.79
N ASP A 310 0.23 -14.38 -16.89
CA ASP A 310 -0.70 -13.28 -16.75
C ASP A 310 -0.05 -12.03 -17.36
N ASP A 311 -0.54 -11.58 -18.53
CA ASP A 311 -0.01 -10.43 -19.26
C ASP A 311 -1.07 -9.32 -19.29
N MET A 312 -0.98 -8.40 -18.34
CA MET A 312 -1.85 -7.24 -18.22
C MET A 312 -1.20 -6.04 -18.87
N SER A 313 -1.91 -5.40 -19.80
CA SER A 313 -1.55 -4.06 -20.28
C SER A 313 -2.65 -3.05 -19.93
N GLN A 314 -2.23 -1.85 -19.54
CA GLN A 314 -3.11 -0.78 -19.13
C GLN A 314 -2.69 0.54 -19.78
N ARG A 315 -3.67 1.28 -20.27
CA ARG A 315 -3.51 2.65 -20.78
C ARG A 315 -4.41 3.55 -19.97
N ASN A 316 -3.89 4.69 -19.55
CA ASN A 316 -4.64 5.69 -18.83
C ASN A 316 -4.46 7.04 -19.52
N LEU A 317 -5.53 7.81 -19.58
CA LEU A 317 -5.53 9.23 -19.92
C LEU A 317 -6.28 9.95 -18.81
N GLN A 318 -5.63 10.90 -18.16
CA GLN A 318 -6.20 11.68 -17.07
C GLN A 318 -6.09 13.16 -17.42
N TRP A 319 -7.18 13.89 -17.25
CA TRP A 319 -7.20 15.32 -17.37
C TRP A 319 -7.89 15.91 -16.16
N GLY A 320 -7.11 16.53 -15.30
CA GLY A 320 -7.56 17.15 -14.06
C GLY A 320 -7.41 18.67 -14.11
N ASN A 321 -8.37 19.38 -13.52
CA ASN A 321 -8.38 20.82 -13.41
C ASN A 321 -8.73 21.23 -11.99
N SER A 322 -8.05 22.22 -11.44
CA SER A 322 -8.31 22.75 -10.10
C SER A 322 -8.38 24.27 -10.13
N VAL A 323 -9.32 24.81 -9.38
CA VAL A 323 -9.52 26.27 -9.22
C VAL A 323 -9.48 26.59 -7.74
N ALA A 324 -8.57 27.47 -7.34
CA ALA A 324 -8.56 28.05 -6.01
C ALA A 324 -9.71 29.06 -5.87
N MET A 325 -10.53 28.87 -4.86
CA MET A 325 -11.67 29.74 -4.51
C MET A 325 -11.34 30.55 -3.25
N ALA A 326 -12.19 31.49 -2.89
CA ALA A 326 -11.97 32.33 -1.70
C ALA A 326 -11.78 31.49 -0.41
N ASN A 327 -12.53 30.39 -0.29
CA ASN A 327 -12.56 29.56 0.92
C ASN A 327 -11.96 28.15 0.73
N GLY A 328 -11.38 27.87 -0.44
CA GLY A 328 -10.82 26.52 -0.66
C GLY A 328 -10.56 26.21 -2.13
N THR A 329 -10.69 24.96 -2.52
CA THR A 329 -10.39 24.47 -3.87
C THR A 329 -11.54 23.64 -4.42
N LEU A 330 -11.80 23.82 -5.72
CA LEU A 330 -12.68 22.96 -6.52
C LEU A 330 -11.85 22.29 -7.59
N SER A 331 -11.97 20.97 -7.73
CA SER A 331 -11.28 20.20 -8.76
C SER A 331 -12.27 19.35 -9.55
N ALA A 332 -12.07 19.27 -10.86
CA ALA A 332 -12.88 18.45 -11.76
C ALA A 332 -12.03 17.83 -12.85
N GLY A 333 -12.43 16.66 -13.34
CA GLY A 333 -11.69 16.03 -14.42
C GLY A 333 -12.33 14.79 -14.99
N ILE A 334 -11.59 14.20 -15.94
CA ILE A 334 -11.98 13.01 -16.69
C ILE A 334 -10.80 12.03 -16.66
N ASP A 335 -11.10 10.77 -16.35
CA ASP A 335 -10.17 9.67 -16.40
C ASP A 335 -10.67 8.65 -17.42
N TRP A 336 -9.80 8.25 -18.34
CA TRP A 336 -10.06 7.12 -19.21
C TRP A 336 -9.02 6.02 -18.93
N GLN A 337 -9.48 4.79 -18.81
CA GLN A 337 -8.64 3.62 -18.59
C GLN A 337 -9.06 2.49 -19.53
N GLN A 338 -8.08 1.88 -20.18
CA GLN A 338 -8.24 0.63 -20.91
C GLN A 338 -7.35 -0.45 -20.30
N GLN A 339 -7.93 -1.57 -19.93
CA GLN A 339 -7.24 -2.77 -19.46
C GLN A 339 -7.37 -3.87 -20.48
N LYS A 340 -6.27 -4.60 -20.72
CA LYS A 340 -6.25 -5.80 -21.58
C LYS A 340 -5.47 -6.88 -20.85
N LEU A 341 -6.15 -7.98 -20.55
CA LEU A 341 -5.54 -9.21 -20.02
C LEU A 341 -5.35 -10.21 -21.18
N VAL A 342 -4.14 -10.74 -21.29
CA VAL A 342 -3.85 -11.93 -22.09
C VAL A 342 -3.43 -13.02 -21.12
N SER A 343 -4.30 -13.97 -20.87
CA SER A 343 -4.01 -15.13 -20.03
C SER A 343 -3.61 -16.29 -20.95
N ARG A 344 -2.49 -16.91 -20.65
CA ARG A 344 -2.00 -18.07 -21.38
C ARG A 344 -1.72 -19.21 -20.43
N ASP A 345 -2.21 -20.36 -20.77
CA ASP A 345 -1.82 -21.61 -20.16
C ASP A 345 -1.41 -22.63 -21.23
N ARG A 346 -1.21 -23.89 -20.83
CA ARG A 346 -0.81 -24.97 -21.72
C ARG A 346 -1.82 -25.23 -22.86
N PHE A 347 -3.08 -24.86 -22.68
CA PHE A 347 -4.19 -25.26 -23.54
C PHE A 347 -4.82 -24.08 -24.28
N ASN A 348 -4.85 -22.89 -23.67
CA ASN A 348 -5.58 -21.74 -24.17
C ASN A 348 -4.77 -20.44 -24.08
N ALA A 349 -5.06 -19.53 -25.00
CA ALA A 349 -4.60 -18.16 -24.98
C ALA A 349 -5.79 -17.24 -25.24
N ASP A 350 -6.37 -16.71 -24.16
CA ASP A 350 -7.53 -15.82 -24.22
C ASP A 350 -7.12 -14.37 -24.01
N SER A 351 -7.88 -13.47 -24.60
CA SER A 351 -7.65 -12.04 -24.50
C SER A 351 -8.94 -11.30 -24.17
N TYR A 352 -8.94 -10.59 -23.05
CA TYR A 352 -10.07 -9.84 -22.55
C TYR A 352 -9.73 -8.36 -22.45
N ARG A 353 -10.71 -7.49 -22.73
CA ARG A 353 -10.55 -6.03 -22.69
C ARG A 353 -11.67 -5.37 -21.91
N ARG A 354 -11.32 -4.36 -21.15
CA ARG A 354 -12.25 -3.50 -20.42
C ARG A 354 -11.87 -2.04 -20.59
N ASN A 355 -12.86 -1.18 -20.80
CA ASN A 355 -12.70 0.27 -20.82
C ASN A 355 -13.55 0.87 -19.71
N ASN A 356 -13.05 1.92 -19.10
CA ASN A 356 -13.75 2.72 -18.11
C ASN A 356 -13.50 4.20 -18.36
N THR A 357 -14.55 5.03 -18.30
CA THR A 357 -14.43 6.49 -18.33
C THR A 357 -15.07 7.04 -17.08
N GLY A 358 -14.30 7.77 -16.28
CA GLY A 358 -14.75 8.37 -15.04
C GLY A 358 -14.78 9.89 -15.13
N TYR A 359 -15.83 10.51 -14.60
CA TYR A 359 -15.99 11.96 -14.46
C TYR A 359 -16.07 12.27 -12.98
N TYR A 360 -15.24 13.21 -12.49
CA TYR A 360 -15.23 13.54 -11.08
C TYR A 360 -15.30 15.03 -10.81
N LEU A 361 -15.83 15.35 -9.63
CA LEU A 361 -15.84 16.68 -9.04
C LEU A 361 -15.48 16.54 -7.56
N THR A 362 -14.46 17.25 -7.09
CA THR A 362 -14.05 17.26 -5.68
C THR A 362 -13.91 18.69 -5.19
N THR A 363 -14.19 18.91 -3.92
CA THR A 363 -14.03 20.24 -3.30
C THR A 363 -13.68 20.12 -1.84
N GLN A 364 -12.92 21.09 -1.35
CA GLN A 364 -12.76 21.36 0.07
C GLN A 364 -12.92 22.85 0.29
N GLN A 365 -13.76 23.24 1.24
CA GLN A 365 -14.07 24.64 1.56
C GLN A 365 -13.99 24.85 3.06
N GLN A 366 -13.33 25.91 3.50
CA GLN A 366 -13.19 26.27 4.91
C GLN A 366 -13.97 27.56 5.20
N PHE A 367 -14.85 27.49 6.20
CA PHE A 367 -15.67 28.58 6.67
C PHE A 367 -15.41 28.78 8.17
N ASP A 368 -14.50 29.70 8.52
CA ASP A 368 -14.04 29.93 9.88
C ASP A 368 -13.58 28.63 10.55
N THR A 369 -14.34 28.09 11.51
CA THR A 369 -14.03 26.87 12.26
C THR A 369 -14.54 25.58 11.59
N ILE A 370 -15.26 25.69 10.47
CA ILE A 370 -15.87 24.55 9.79
C ILE A 370 -15.16 24.30 8.44
N THR A 371 -14.70 23.09 8.23
CA THR A 371 -14.20 22.61 6.93
C THR A 371 -15.19 21.62 6.34
N LEU A 372 -15.57 21.81 5.10
CA LEU A 372 -16.45 20.91 4.35
C LEU A 372 -15.68 20.28 3.19
N GLU A 373 -15.82 18.99 3.01
CA GLU A 373 -15.23 18.23 1.91
C GLU A 373 -16.32 17.44 1.19
N GLY A 374 -16.29 17.44 -0.15
CA GLY A 374 -17.23 16.69 -0.97
C GLY A 374 -16.60 16.17 -2.23
N ALA A 375 -17.04 14.99 -2.67
CA ALA A 375 -16.67 14.43 -3.96
C ALA A 375 -17.85 13.68 -4.58
N LEU A 376 -17.97 13.80 -5.91
CA LEU A 376 -18.94 13.11 -6.75
C LEU A 376 -18.18 12.47 -7.92
N ARG A 377 -18.54 11.26 -8.27
CA ARG A 377 -17.96 10.57 -9.44
C ARG A 377 -18.97 9.66 -10.12
N GLY A 378 -18.92 9.65 -11.45
CA GLY A 378 -19.61 8.68 -12.27
C GLY A 378 -18.63 7.94 -13.17
N ASP A 379 -18.65 6.61 -13.16
CA ASP A 379 -17.83 5.74 -13.99
C ASP A 379 -18.72 5.01 -14.99
N ASP A 380 -18.44 5.17 -16.29
CA ASP A 380 -19.04 4.42 -17.38
C ASP A 380 -18.11 3.28 -17.80
N ASN A 381 -18.51 2.05 -17.48
CA ASN A 381 -17.74 0.86 -17.72
C ASN A 381 -18.44 -0.01 -18.76
N ASN A 382 -17.73 -0.43 -19.80
CA ASN A 382 -18.30 -1.21 -20.90
C ASN A 382 -18.77 -2.61 -20.51
N GLN A 383 -18.46 -3.10 -19.29
CA GLN A 383 -18.93 -4.41 -18.77
C GLN A 383 -19.99 -4.28 -17.69
N PHE A 384 -19.92 -3.24 -16.85
CA PHE A 384 -20.79 -3.08 -15.67
C PHE A 384 -21.73 -1.88 -15.79
N GLY A 385 -21.64 -1.10 -16.88
CA GLY A 385 -22.43 0.12 -17.08
C GLY A 385 -22.03 1.24 -16.12
N TRP A 386 -22.97 2.10 -15.81
CA TRP A 386 -22.77 3.29 -15.01
C TRP A 386 -22.73 2.98 -13.50
N ASN A 387 -21.70 3.48 -12.81
CA ASN A 387 -21.57 3.42 -11.36
C ASN A 387 -21.32 4.81 -10.79
N GLY A 388 -22.23 5.29 -9.96
CA GLY A 388 -22.09 6.57 -9.24
C GLY A 388 -21.54 6.34 -7.83
N THR A 389 -20.59 7.17 -7.41
CA THR A 389 -20.04 7.21 -6.04
C THR A 389 -19.98 8.64 -5.54
N TRP A 390 -20.08 8.82 -4.23
CA TRP A 390 -20.00 10.10 -3.58
C TRP A 390 -19.44 10.00 -2.18
N GLN A 391 -18.85 11.09 -1.69
CA GLN A 391 -18.45 11.25 -0.31
C GLN A 391 -18.71 12.67 0.18
N ALA A 392 -18.92 12.81 1.46
CA ALA A 392 -19.02 14.09 2.16
C ALA A 392 -18.35 13.97 3.52
N ALA A 393 -17.64 15.02 3.92
CA ALA A 393 -17.06 15.13 5.25
C ALA A 393 -17.22 16.55 5.79
N ALA A 394 -17.33 16.68 7.10
CA ALA A 394 -17.34 17.93 7.82
C ALA A 394 -16.37 17.85 9.00
N GLY A 395 -15.52 18.85 9.12
CA GLY A 395 -14.60 19.05 10.23
C GLY A 395 -15.01 20.32 11.00
N TRP A 396 -15.09 20.22 12.32
CA TRP A 396 -15.40 21.35 13.19
C TRP A 396 -14.30 21.56 14.21
N ALA A 397 -13.52 22.63 14.08
CA ALA A 397 -12.55 23.08 15.07
C ALA A 397 -13.30 23.74 16.24
N PHE A 398 -13.78 22.94 17.18
CA PHE A 398 -14.59 23.39 18.33
C PHE A 398 -13.74 24.04 19.43
N MET A 399 -12.45 23.83 19.41
CA MET A 399 -11.42 24.50 20.22
C MET A 399 -10.17 24.72 19.35
N PRO A 400 -9.24 25.61 19.71
CA PRO A 400 -8.06 25.92 18.91
C PRO A 400 -7.21 24.69 18.51
N ASP A 401 -7.12 23.72 19.40
CA ASP A 401 -6.26 22.53 19.24
C ASP A 401 -7.06 21.23 19.05
N TYR A 402 -8.39 21.31 18.84
CA TYR A 402 -9.26 20.15 18.72
C TYR A 402 -10.24 20.25 17.57
N ARG A 403 -10.31 19.20 16.78
CA ARG A 403 -11.22 19.10 15.63
C ARG A 403 -12.06 17.82 15.71
N LEU A 404 -13.38 17.96 15.58
CA LEU A 404 -14.30 16.85 15.35
C LEU A 404 -14.50 16.65 13.85
N ILE A 405 -14.43 15.42 13.38
CA ILE A 405 -14.63 15.05 11.98
C ILE A 405 -15.77 14.04 11.91
N VAL A 406 -16.66 14.21 10.95
CA VAL A 406 -17.67 13.22 10.57
C VAL A 406 -17.63 13.07 9.05
N SER A 407 -17.57 11.82 8.57
CA SER A 407 -17.55 11.53 7.14
C SER A 407 -18.46 10.37 6.77
N TYR A 408 -18.97 10.41 5.54
CA TYR A 408 -19.66 9.33 4.89
C TYR A 408 -19.16 9.21 3.45
N GLY A 409 -18.88 7.98 3.02
CA GLY A 409 -18.40 7.73 1.65
C GLY A 409 -18.92 6.41 1.09
N THR A 410 -19.14 6.39 -0.22
CA THR A 410 -19.46 5.20 -0.98
C THR A 410 -18.28 4.80 -1.86
N ALA A 411 -18.12 3.50 -2.11
CA ALA A 411 -17.10 3.00 -3.00
C ALA A 411 -17.56 1.71 -3.71
N PHE A 412 -16.83 1.32 -4.75
CA PHE A 412 -17.08 0.08 -5.46
C PHE A 412 -15.78 -0.57 -5.94
N GLN A 413 -15.87 -1.88 -6.16
CA GLN A 413 -14.82 -2.71 -6.75
C GLN A 413 -15.42 -3.48 -7.92
N ALA A 414 -14.89 -3.30 -9.12
CA ALA A 414 -15.25 -4.12 -10.25
C ALA A 414 -14.60 -5.52 -10.14
N PRO A 415 -15.30 -6.63 -10.47
CA PRO A 415 -14.67 -7.93 -10.58
C PRO A 415 -13.48 -7.87 -11.52
N THR A 416 -12.40 -8.59 -11.23
CA THR A 416 -11.24 -8.63 -12.13
C THR A 416 -11.58 -9.40 -13.42
N LEU A 417 -10.81 -9.20 -14.48
CA LEU A 417 -10.98 -9.95 -15.70
C LEU A 417 -10.77 -11.46 -15.47
N GLY A 418 -9.80 -11.83 -14.60
CA GLY A 418 -9.58 -13.23 -14.24
C GLY A 418 -10.68 -13.84 -13.39
N GLN A 419 -11.31 -13.08 -12.50
CA GLN A 419 -12.47 -13.55 -11.73
C GLN A 419 -13.68 -13.82 -12.63
N MET A 420 -13.90 -12.99 -13.63
CA MET A 420 -15.02 -13.15 -14.56
C MET A 420 -14.82 -14.27 -15.57
N TYR A 421 -13.64 -14.37 -16.14
CA TYR A 421 -13.39 -15.26 -17.27
C TYR A 421 -12.67 -16.55 -16.90
N GLY A 422 -12.20 -16.65 -15.65
CA GLY A 422 -11.56 -17.85 -15.13
C GLY A 422 -10.18 -18.10 -15.73
N GLN A 423 -9.64 -19.27 -15.40
CA GLN A 423 -8.37 -19.78 -15.92
C GLN A 423 -8.40 -21.30 -15.92
N SER A 424 -8.30 -21.92 -17.08
CA SER A 424 -8.38 -23.37 -17.23
C SER A 424 -7.27 -24.10 -16.48
N ARG A 425 -6.05 -23.55 -16.45
CA ARG A 425 -4.91 -24.18 -15.77
C ARG A 425 -5.04 -24.20 -14.25
N LEU A 426 -5.63 -23.18 -13.67
CA LEU A 426 -5.86 -23.10 -12.23
C LEU A 426 -7.17 -23.78 -11.82
N PHE A 427 -7.81 -24.46 -12.75
CA PHE A 427 -9.14 -25.05 -12.55
C PHE A 427 -10.13 -24.01 -12.02
N VAL A 428 -10.09 -22.79 -12.56
CA VAL A 428 -10.99 -21.70 -12.22
C VAL A 428 -12.00 -21.53 -13.35
N ALA A 429 -13.25 -21.83 -13.06
CA ALA A 429 -14.35 -21.66 -14.01
C ALA A 429 -14.71 -20.18 -14.18
N SER A 430 -15.14 -19.79 -15.37
CA SER A 430 -15.62 -18.45 -15.65
C SER A 430 -16.97 -18.18 -14.97
N ASN A 431 -17.14 -16.95 -14.46
CA ASN A 431 -18.43 -16.45 -13.99
C ASN A 431 -18.66 -15.00 -14.48
N PRO A 432 -19.13 -14.81 -15.72
CA PRO A 432 -19.40 -13.48 -16.26
C PRO A 432 -20.60 -12.78 -15.59
N ALA A 433 -21.38 -13.49 -14.77
CA ALA A 433 -22.50 -12.93 -14.02
C ALA A 433 -22.07 -12.23 -12.69
N LEU A 434 -20.78 -12.17 -12.39
CA LEU A 434 -20.28 -11.44 -11.23
C LEU A 434 -20.68 -9.96 -11.28
N ARG A 435 -21.15 -9.47 -10.13
CA ARG A 435 -21.52 -8.07 -9.93
C ARG A 435 -20.41 -7.33 -9.17
N ALA A 436 -20.32 -6.03 -9.38
CA ALA A 436 -19.42 -5.17 -8.63
C ALA A 436 -19.75 -5.21 -7.13
N GLU A 437 -18.71 -5.25 -6.31
CA GLU A 437 -18.80 -5.05 -4.87
C GLU A 437 -19.09 -3.57 -4.62
N LYS A 438 -19.97 -3.27 -3.68
CA LYS A 438 -20.31 -1.88 -3.31
C LYS A 438 -20.16 -1.70 -1.81
N SER A 439 -19.57 -0.61 -1.39
CA SER A 439 -19.42 -0.31 0.02
C SER A 439 -19.95 1.06 0.40
N HIS A 440 -20.27 1.21 1.68
CA HIS A 440 -20.50 2.50 2.32
C HIS A 440 -19.87 2.49 3.70
N GLN A 441 -19.23 3.59 4.05
CA GLN A 441 -18.59 3.78 5.34
C GLN A 441 -19.11 5.05 6.00
N ILE A 442 -19.41 4.95 7.28
CA ILE A 442 -19.56 6.08 8.19
C ILE A 442 -18.36 6.10 9.13
N GLU A 443 -17.84 7.29 9.38
CA GLU A 443 -16.71 7.50 10.28
C GLU A 443 -16.91 8.76 11.09
N THR A 444 -16.47 8.73 12.34
CA THR A 444 -16.29 9.92 13.18
C THR A 444 -14.90 9.89 13.79
N GLY A 445 -14.27 11.05 13.88
CA GLY A 445 -12.94 11.23 14.41
C GLY A 445 -12.82 12.46 15.28
N ILE A 446 -11.93 12.39 16.24
CA ILE A 446 -11.48 13.55 17.01
C ILE A 446 -9.96 13.61 16.86
N GLU A 447 -9.45 14.77 16.52
CA GLU A 447 -8.04 15.07 16.45
C GLU A 447 -7.71 16.15 17.46
N GLY A 448 -6.55 16.08 18.05
CA GLY A 448 -6.18 17.06 19.06
C GLY A 448 -4.70 17.16 19.36
N LEU A 449 -4.31 18.31 19.90
CA LEU A 449 -3.00 18.58 20.47
C LEU A 449 -3.16 18.73 21.98
N SER A 450 -2.57 17.83 22.77
CA SER A 450 -2.62 17.84 24.23
C SER A 450 -1.21 17.93 24.80
N GLY A 451 -0.76 19.13 25.12
CA GLY A 451 0.64 19.37 25.46
C GLY A 451 1.56 19.03 24.28
N PRO A 452 2.58 18.18 24.45
CA PRO A 452 3.46 17.79 23.35
C PRO A 452 2.88 16.67 22.44
N VAL A 453 1.69 16.15 22.77
CA VAL A 453 1.10 14.98 22.09
C VAL A 453 0.09 15.44 21.05
N GLU A 454 0.40 15.25 19.79
CA GLU A 454 -0.56 15.27 18.69
C GLU A 454 -1.21 13.90 18.59
N TRP A 455 -2.55 13.84 18.54
CA TRP A 455 -3.24 12.56 18.52
C TRP A 455 -4.53 12.59 17.71
N HIS A 456 -4.93 11.41 17.21
CA HIS A 456 -6.12 11.17 16.42
C HIS A 456 -6.84 9.93 16.95
N LEU A 457 -8.16 10.01 17.06
CA LEU A 457 -9.03 8.89 17.38
C LEU A 457 -10.14 8.80 16.34
N TYR A 458 -10.23 7.66 15.66
CA TYR A 458 -11.26 7.38 14.66
C TYR A 458 -12.07 6.14 15.04
N VAL A 459 -13.38 6.22 14.81
CA VAL A 459 -14.32 5.09 14.91
C VAL A 459 -15.07 5.00 13.61
N TYR A 460 -15.13 3.82 13.02
CA TYR A 460 -15.74 3.63 11.70
C TYR A 460 -16.50 2.32 11.58
N GLN A 461 -17.47 2.31 10.66
CA GLN A 461 -18.13 1.10 10.18
C GLN A 461 -18.19 1.14 8.65
N ASN A 462 -17.63 0.11 8.02
CA ASN A 462 -17.68 -0.12 6.58
C ASN A 462 -18.51 -1.36 6.30
N LYS A 463 -19.56 -1.23 5.47
CA LYS A 463 -20.37 -2.35 5.01
C LYS A 463 -20.13 -2.57 3.51
N ILE A 464 -19.73 -3.78 3.15
CA ILE A 464 -19.42 -4.20 1.78
C ILE A 464 -20.49 -5.19 1.35
N ASN A 465 -21.20 -4.89 0.27
CA ASN A 465 -22.23 -5.74 -0.32
C ASN A 465 -21.73 -6.41 -1.59
N ASN A 466 -22.30 -7.57 -1.95
CA ASN A 466 -21.89 -8.39 -3.09
C ASN A 466 -20.39 -8.77 -3.05
N LEU A 467 -19.84 -9.00 -1.85
CA LEU A 467 -18.44 -9.40 -1.69
C LEU A 467 -18.14 -10.60 -2.59
N ILE A 468 -17.06 -10.55 -3.35
CA ILE A 468 -16.62 -11.65 -4.21
C ILE A 468 -15.77 -12.61 -3.40
N ASP A 469 -16.17 -13.85 -3.33
CA ASP A 469 -15.48 -14.93 -2.65
C ASP A 469 -15.18 -16.08 -3.63
N TYR A 470 -14.30 -16.98 -3.23
CA TYR A 470 -13.83 -18.10 -4.02
C TYR A 470 -14.20 -19.42 -3.35
N ARG A 471 -14.73 -20.36 -4.14
CA ARG A 471 -15.02 -21.72 -3.67
C ARG A 471 -14.59 -22.73 -4.75
N ALA A 472 -13.91 -23.78 -4.33
CA ALA A 472 -13.67 -24.94 -5.16
C ALA A 472 -14.76 -26.00 -4.90
N ASP A 473 -15.16 -26.70 -5.97
CA ASP A 473 -16.05 -27.86 -5.90
C ASP A 473 -15.28 -29.16 -5.56
N GLU A 474 -15.98 -30.29 -5.55
CA GLU A 474 -15.42 -31.61 -5.27
C GLU A 474 -14.41 -32.11 -6.33
N ASN A 475 -14.41 -31.50 -7.51
CA ASN A 475 -13.45 -31.77 -8.59
C ASN A 475 -12.27 -30.78 -8.58
N PHE A 476 -12.11 -29.99 -7.52
CA PHE A 476 -11.12 -28.91 -7.38
C PHE A 476 -11.29 -27.78 -8.41
N VAL A 477 -12.45 -27.66 -9.06
CA VAL A 477 -12.74 -26.53 -9.93
C VAL A 477 -13.22 -25.37 -9.08
N GLY A 478 -12.46 -24.31 -9.07
CA GLY A 478 -12.79 -23.08 -8.35
C GLY A 478 -13.74 -22.20 -9.12
N THR A 479 -14.56 -21.45 -8.43
CA THR A 479 -15.43 -20.42 -9.03
C THR A 479 -15.51 -19.22 -8.11
N TYR A 480 -15.46 -18.03 -8.69
CA TYR A 480 -15.76 -16.79 -7.98
C TYR A 480 -17.26 -16.53 -8.01
N TYR A 481 -17.82 -16.07 -6.90
CA TYR A 481 -19.24 -15.76 -6.76
C TYR A 481 -19.45 -14.62 -5.77
N ASN A 482 -20.57 -13.90 -5.89
CA ASN A 482 -20.92 -12.87 -4.92
C ASN A 482 -21.57 -13.49 -3.70
N VAL A 483 -21.02 -13.25 -2.51
CA VAL A 483 -21.68 -13.50 -1.22
C VAL A 483 -22.51 -12.29 -0.81
N GLN A 484 -23.35 -12.42 0.25
CA GLN A 484 -24.27 -11.36 0.61
C GLN A 484 -23.57 -10.06 1.02
N SER A 485 -22.86 -10.07 2.14
CA SER A 485 -22.17 -8.88 2.64
C SER A 485 -21.14 -9.20 3.73
N ALA A 486 -20.29 -8.21 3.99
CA ALA A 486 -19.39 -8.19 5.15
C ALA A 486 -19.44 -6.82 5.83
N THR A 487 -19.34 -6.80 7.14
CA THR A 487 -19.31 -5.59 7.96
C THR A 487 -18.00 -5.52 8.73
N ILE A 488 -17.30 -4.41 8.61
CA ILE A 488 -16.05 -4.13 9.31
C ILE A 488 -16.28 -2.95 10.24
N LYS A 489 -16.10 -3.16 11.54
CA LYS A 489 -16.11 -2.11 12.55
C LYS A 489 -14.70 -1.93 13.11
N GLY A 490 -14.30 -0.70 13.36
CA GLY A 490 -12.98 -0.44 13.88
C GLY A 490 -12.87 0.81 14.73
N VAL A 491 -11.88 0.76 15.62
CA VAL A 491 -11.40 1.89 16.42
C VAL A 491 -9.89 1.99 16.20
N GLU A 492 -9.41 3.17 15.92
CA GLU A 492 -8.01 3.46 15.65
C GLU A 492 -7.61 4.72 16.41
N TRP A 493 -6.58 4.62 17.24
CA TRP A 493 -5.93 5.74 17.90
C TRP A 493 -4.47 5.80 17.43
N SER A 494 -4.00 6.98 17.07
CA SER A 494 -2.60 7.25 16.79
C SER A 494 -2.17 8.53 17.50
N GLY A 495 -0.92 8.58 17.93
CA GLY A 495 -0.36 9.75 18.56
C GLY A 495 1.12 9.84 18.35
N SER A 496 1.64 11.08 18.28
CA SER A 496 3.05 11.40 18.21
C SER A 496 3.41 12.47 19.23
N ALA A 497 4.64 12.41 19.73
CA ALA A 497 5.16 13.39 20.66
C ALA A 497 6.69 13.51 20.55
N ASP A 498 7.19 14.74 20.63
CA ASP A 498 8.61 15.01 20.80
C ASP A 498 8.94 15.28 22.27
N THR A 499 9.88 14.52 22.83
CA THR A 499 10.32 14.67 24.21
C THR A 499 11.85 14.78 24.27
N GLY A 500 12.36 16.00 24.21
CA GLY A 500 13.80 16.25 24.11
C GLY A 500 14.37 15.76 22.78
N ILE A 501 15.24 14.75 22.83
CA ILE A 501 15.85 14.16 21.61
C ILE A 501 15.01 13.01 21.02
N PHE A 502 13.90 12.65 21.65
CA PHE A 502 13.10 11.48 21.29
C PHE A 502 11.83 11.90 20.56
N THR A 503 11.56 11.28 19.41
CA THR A 503 10.28 11.33 18.71
C THR A 503 9.54 10.00 18.92
N HIS A 504 8.41 10.05 19.56
CA HIS A 504 7.55 8.90 19.84
C HIS A 504 6.39 8.85 18.85
N ARG A 505 6.09 7.66 18.32
CA ARG A 505 4.85 7.41 17.55
C ARG A 505 4.19 6.14 18.06
N ILE A 506 2.89 6.23 18.36
CA ILE A 506 2.10 5.12 18.91
C ILE A 506 0.85 4.94 18.05
N THR A 507 0.54 3.69 17.74
CA THR A 507 -0.72 3.31 17.08
C THR A 507 -1.38 2.18 17.85
N LEU A 508 -2.66 2.33 18.13
CA LEU A 508 -3.52 1.32 18.77
C LEU A 508 -4.72 1.09 17.86
N GLN A 509 -4.97 -0.14 17.46
CA GLN A 509 -6.08 -0.48 16.58
C GLN A 509 -6.82 -1.72 17.07
N TYR A 510 -8.15 -1.66 16.96
CA TYR A 510 -9.03 -2.81 17.08
C TYR A 510 -10.01 -2.84 15.91
N ILE A 511 -10.13 -4.00 15.23
CA ILE A 511 -11.09 -4.22 14.15
C ILE A 511 -11.92 -5.48 14.41
N ASP A 512 -13.17 -5.47 13.96
CA ASP A 512 -14.06 -6.63 13.94
C ASP A 512 -14.62 -6.82 12.51
N PRO A 513 -13.86 -7.46 11.61
CA PRO A 513 -14.24 -7.70 10.23
C PRO A 513 -15.01 -9.02 10.13
N ARG A 514 -16.32 -8.96 9.83
CA ARG A 514 -17.17 -10.14 9.80
C ARG A 514 -17.97 -10.28 8.52
N ARG A 515 -18.12 -11.50 8.08
CA ARG A 515 -19.09 -11.89 7.07
C ARG A 515 -20.48 -11.92 7.73
N ASP A 516 -21.47 -11.24 7.13
CA ASP A 516 -22.77 -11.06 7.76
C ASP A 516 -23.61 -12.36 7.78
N GLN A 517 -23.36 -13.29 6.85
CA GLN A 517 -24.14 -14.52 6.70
C GLN A 517 -23.97 -15.50 7.86
N ASP A 518 -22.74 -15.70 8.31
CA ASP A 518 -22.37 -16.71 9.32
C ASP A 518 -21.61 -16.12 10.51
N ASN A 519 -21.40 -14.80 10.49
CA ASN A 519 -20.64 -14.06 11.51
C ASN A 519 -19.20 -14.51 11.67
N GLU A 520 -18.62 -15.19 10.66
CA GLU A 520 -17.22 -15.56 10.65
C GLU A 520 -16.30 -14.32 10.47
N VAL A 521 -15.15 -14.36 11.14
CA VAL A 521 -14.12 -13.32 10.98
C VAL A 521 -13.45 -13.49 9.62
N LEU A 522 -13.29 -12.40 8.89
CA LEU A 522 -12.57 -12.43 7.61
C LEU A 522 -11.10 -12.85 7.85
N ALA A 523 -10.58 -13.73 6.97
CA ALA A 523 -9.25 -14.33 7.12
C ALA A 523 -8.10 -13.31 6.97
N HIS A 524 -6.92 -13.65 7.50
CA HIS A 524 -5.66 -12.91 7.38
C HIS A 524 -5.63 -11.52 8.02
N ARG A 525 -6.58 -11.17 8.93
CA ARG A 525 -6.60 -9.89 9.64
C ARG A 525 -6.40 -10.08 11.12
N SER A 526 -5.42 -9.36 11.66
CA SER A 526 -5.21 -9.26 13.11
C SER A 526 -6.24 -8.28 13.69
N ARG A 527 -7.08 -8.76 14.61
CA ARG A 527 -8.12 -7.90 15.20
C ARG A 527 -7.56 -6.81 16.11
N GLN A 528 -6.35 -6.99 16.62
CA GLN A 528 -5.66 -6.08 17.53
C GLN A 528 -4.27 -5.82 16.98
N GLN A 529 -3.90 -4.55 16.87
CA GLN A 529 -2.56 -4.13 16.48
C GLN A 529 -2.11 -3.00 17.39
N TYR A 530 -0.90 -3.13 17.91
CA TYR A 530 -0.26 -2.10 18.73
C TYR A 530 1.13 -1.88 18.16
N LYS A 531 1.46 -0.63 17.85
CA LYS A 531 2.74 -0.27 17.23
C LYS A 531 3.33 0.89 18.02
N TYR A 532 4.61 0.81 18.31
CA TYR A 532 5.38 1.88 18.91
C TYR A 532 6.68 2.07 18.15
N GLN A 533 6.98 3.30 17.79
CA GLN A 533 8.22 3.70 17.17
C GLN A 533 8.87 4.78 18.02
N LEU A 534 10.19 4.69 18.14
CA LEU A 534 11.01 5.65 18.84
C LEU A 534 12.21 6.01 17.98
N ASP A 535 12.26 7.27 17.57
CA ASP A 535 13.39 7.84 16.84
C ASP A 535 14.16 8.79 17.75
N TRP A 536 15.48 8.76 17.69
CA TRP A 536 16.32 9.73 18.40
C TRP A 536 17.69 9.87 17.73
N THR A 537 18.32 11.02 17.95
CA THR A 537 19.71 11.28 17.54
C THR A 537 20.57 11.53 18.78
N ALA A 538 21.66 10.78 18.92
CA ALA A 538 22.63 10.95 20.00
C ALA A 538 24.04 10.68 19.49
N LEU A 539 25.02 11.53 19.83
CA LEU A 539 26.41 11.40 19.40
C LEU A 539 26.56 11.30 17.87
N ASP A 540 25.79 12.09 17.13
CA ASP A 540 25.70 12.09 15.66
C ASP A 540 25.24 10.76 15.05
N VAL A 541 24.68 9.86 15.85
CA VAL A 541 24.04 8.62 15.40
C VAL A 541 22.53 8.77 15.45
N ASP A 542 21.87 8.50 14.32
CA ASP A 542 20.41 8.39 14.26
C ASP A 542 20.00 6.96 14.59
N PHE A 543 19.06 6.83 15.51
CA PHE A 543 18.53 5.55 15.94
C PHE A 543 17.03 5.45 15.64
N ASP A 544 16.58 4.25 15.28
CA ASP A 544 15.18 3.85 15.17
C ASP A 544 14.95 2.57 15.96
N PHE A 545 13.91 2.57 16.77
CA PHE A 545 13.40 1.40 17.48
C PHE A 545 11.93 1.23 17.14
N ALA A 546 11.54 0.05 16.68
CA ALA A 546 10.14 -0.28 16.40
C ALA A 546 9.72 -1.53 17.16
N TRP A 547 8.63 -1.42 17.91
CA TRP A 547 7.94 -2.52 18.55
C TRP A 547 6.54 -2.66 17.96
N GLN A 548 6.16 -3.87 17.55
CA GLN A 548 4.89 -4.14 16.89
C GLN A 548 4.28 -5.43 17.46
N TYR A 549 3.03 -5.35 17.87
CA TYR A 549 2.22 -6.49 18.27
C TYR A 549 1.05 -6.67 17.31
N PHE A 550 0.91 -7.88 16.80
CA PHE A 550 -0.20 -8.32 15.98
C PHE A 550 -0.96 -9.41 16.74
N GLY A 551 -2.24 -9.18 16.97
CA GLY A 551 -3.12 -10.11 17.67
C GLY A 551 -3.45 -11.34 16.81
N LYS A 552 -4.35 -12.17 17.32
CA LYS A 552 -4.82 -13.37 16.64
C LYS A 552 -5.46 -13.01 15.29
N SER A 553 -5.17 -13.83 14.29
CA SER A 553 -5.83 -13.85 12.99
C SER A 553 -6.41 -15.23 12.68
N TYR A 554 -7.05 -15.35 11.52
CA TYR A 554 -7.60 -16.61 11.06
C TYR A 554 -7.16 -16.84 9.62
N ASN A 555 -6.85 -18.10 9.26
CA ASN A 555 -6.63 -18.52 7.88
C ASN A 555 -7.75 -19.44 7.45
N ASN A 556 -8.18 -19.31 6.20
CA ASN A 556 -9.06 -20.31 5.62
C ASN A 556 -8.23 -21.56 5.35
N ASN A 557 -8.72 -22.71 5.78
CA ASN A 557 -8.09 -23.98 5.44
C ASN A 557 -8.37 -24.27 3.96
N THR A 558 -7.39 -24.01 3.09
CA THR A 558 -7.50 -24.27 1.66
C THR A 558 -7.39 -25.76 1.32
N ASN A 559 -6.98 -26.56 2.26
CA ASN A 559 -6.88 -28.02 2.11
C ASN A 559 -8.11 -28.66 2.73
N GLN A 560 -9.16 -28.81 1.93
CA GLN A 560 -10.25 -29.77 2.13
C GLN A 560 -11.65 -29.24 2.32
N TYR A 561 -12.56 -30.02 1.85
CA TYR A 561 -13.99 -30.29 1.95
C TYR A 561 -14.77 -29.75 3.18
N ALA A 562 -14.12 -29.12 4.16
CA ALA A 562 -14.73 -28.40 5.26
C ALA A 562 -14.09 -27.00 5.37
N ALA A 563 -14.89 -25.97 5.18
CA ALA A 563 -14.51 -24.57 5.38
C ALA A 563 -14.26 -24.30 6.89
N THR A 564 -13.18 -24.84 7.44
CA THR A 564 -12.79 -24.59 8.83
C THR A 564 -11.72 -23.52 8.88
N GLN A 565 -12.00 -22.45 9.59
CA GLN A 565 -11.00 -21.42 9.86
C GLN A 565 -9.96 -21.94 10.86
N ARG A 566 -8.68 -21.83 10.48
CA ARG A 566 -7.58 -22.08 11.40
C ARG A 566 -7.17 -20.79 12.10
N ARG A 567 -7.17 -20.83 13.43
CA ARG A 567 -6.71 -19.71 14.24
C ARG A 567 -5.18 -19.65 14.24
N MET A 568 -4.63 -18.48 13.92
CA MET A 568 -3.22 -18.14 13.99
C MET A 568 -2.91 -17.43 15.32
N PRO A 569 -1.81 -17.76 16.00
CA PRO A 569 -1.42 -17.05 17.22
C PRO A 569 -0.98 -15.62 16.91
N GLY A 570 -1.14 -14.72 17.89
CA GLY A 570 -0.55 -13.39 17.82
C GLY A 570 0.97 -13.44 18.00
N TYR A 571 1.66 -12.40 17.52
CA TYR A 571 3.11 -12.30 17.59
C TYR A 571 3.57 -10.87 17.83
N THR A 572 4.83 -10.73 18.28
CA THR A 572 5.50 -9.46 18.52
C THR A 572 6.77 -9.41 17.70
N LEU A 573 7.00 -8.28 17.04
CA LEU A 573 8.25 -7.99 16.33
C LEU A 573 8.93 -6.78 16.96
N VAL A 574 10.25 -6.82 17.00
CA VAL A 574 11.09 -5.71 17.44
C VAL A 574 12.19 -5.52 16.42
N ASP A 575 12.32 -4.31 15.88
CA ASP A 575 13.40 -3.93 14.98
C ASP A 575 14.25 -2.82 15.65
N PHE A 576 15.53 -2.80 15.34
CA PHE A 576 16.45 -1.76 15.75
C PHE A 576 17.35 -1.37 14.59
N ALA A 577 17.49 -0.07 14.36
CA ALA A 577 18.36 0.46 13.31
C ALA A 577 19.19 1.63 13.84
N ALA A 578 20.39 1.81 13.28
CA ALA A 578 21.27 2.92 13.56
C ALA A 578 21.94 3.42 12.28
N ALA A 579 22.08 4.73 12.13
CA ALA A 579 22.76 5.37 11.00
C ALA A 579 23.79 6.37 11.51
N TYR A 580 25.01 6.29 11.01
CA TYR A 580 26.11 7.18 11.37
C TYR A 580 26.64 7.92 10.14
N PRO A 581 26.53 9.26 10.09
CA PRO A 581 27.15 10.08 9.05
C PRO A 581 28.65 10.17 9.29
N VAL A 582 29.42 9.32 8.61
CA VAL A 582 30.90 9.32 8.70
C VAL A 582 31.48 10.62 8.16
N THR A 583 30.85 11.19 7.13
CA THR A 583 31.13 12.52 6.58
C THR A 583 29.80 13.15 6.14
N SER A 584 29.82 14.42 5.69
CA SER A 584 28.63 15.05 5.07
C SER A 584 28.07 14.32 3.85
N HIS A 585 28.84 13.43 3.24
CA HIS A 585 28.49 12.69 2.04
C HIS A 585 28.34 11.19 2.26
N LEU A 586 28.96 10.62 3.29
CA LEU A 586 29.00 9.18 3.53
C LEU A 586 28.26 8.82 4.82
N THR A 587 27.22 8.02 4.70
CA THR A 587 26.47 7.47 5.85
C THR A 587 26.57 5.94 5.86
N VAL A 588 26.91 5.38 7.01
CA VAL A 588 26.90 3.93 7.27
C VAL A 588 25.69 3.58 8.14
N ARG A 589 25.00 2.49 7.79
CA ARG A 589 23.75 2.07 8.45
C ARG A 589 23.81 0.61 8.85
N GLY A 590 23.29 0.30 10.03
CA GLY A 590 23.13 -1.07 10.53
C GLY A 590 21.71 -1.30 11.02
N LYS A 591 21.13 -2.49 10.73
CA LYS A 591 19.79 -2.88 11.18
C LYS A 591 19.79 -4.31 11.71
N ILE A 592 19.05 -4.52 12.78
CA ILE A 592 18.64 -5.85 13.26
C ILE A 592 17.12 -5.91 13.14
N ALA A 593 16.63 -6.72 12.22
CA ALA A 593 15.21 -7.01 12.07
C ALA A 593 14.82 -8.23 12.91
N ASN A 594 13.60 -8.24 13.46
CA ASN A 594 13.13 -9.29 14.37
C ASN A 594 14.16 -9.59 15.49
N LEU A 595 14.52 -8.57 16.25
CA LEU A 595 15.55 -8.63 17.31
C LEU A 595 15.32 -9.78 18.31
N LEU A 596 14.06 -10.12 18.59
CA LEU A 596 13.67 -11.18 19.53
C LEU A 596 13.73 -12.58 18.92
N ASP A 597 14.11 -12.71 17.65
CA ASP A 597 14.15 -13.98 16.90
C ASP A 597 12.80 -14.74 16.97
N LYS A 598 11.70 -13.99 16.87
CA LYS A 598 10.36 -14.55 16.97
C LYS A 598 10.05 -15.40 15.75
N ASP A 599 9.72 -16.66 15.96
CA ASP A 599 9.11 -17.52 14.94
C ASP A 599 7.62 -17.22 14.83
N TYR A 600 7.14 -16.85 13.64
CA TYR A 600 5.77 -16.47 13.39
C TYR A 600 5.37 -16.77 11.95
N GLU A 601 4.08 -16.84 11.70
CA GLU A 601 3.49 -16.98 10.37
C GLU A 601 2.39 -15.93 10.19
N THR A 602 2.32 -15.34 9.00
CA THR A 602 1.22 -14.47 8.59
C THR A 602 0.22 -15.19 7.70
N VAL A 603 0.68 -16.23 7.01
CA VAL A 603 -0.12 -17.20 6.26
C VAL A 603 0.29 -18.59 6.73
N TYR A 604 -0.70 -19.41 7.05
CA TYR A 604 -0.47 -20.75 7.57
C TYR A 604 0.43 -21.61 6.66
N GLY A 605 1.45 -22.21 7.26
CA GLY A 605 2.41 -23.08 6.58
C GLY A 605 3.54 -22.33 5.86
N TYR A 606 3.52 -20.99 5.88
CA TYR A 606 4.59 -20.18 5.30
C TYR A 606 5.43 -19.54 6.39
N ARG A 607 6.68 -19.97 6.47
CA ARG A 607 7.66 -19.45 7.42
C ARG A 607 8.03 -18.01 7.06
N THR A 608 8.16 -17.16 8.07
CA THR A 608 8.73 -15.82 7.98
C THR A 608 10.21 -15.83 8.37
N PRO A 609 10.99 -14.77 8.03
CA PRO A 609 12.38 -14.71 8.45
C PRO A 609 12.49 -14.61 9.98
N GLY A 610 13.47 -15.31 10.54
CA GLY A 610 13.92 -15.11 11.92
C GLY A 610 14.65 -13.78 12.06
N ARG A 611 15.59 -13.67 13.02
CA ARG A 611 16.43 -12.49 13.17
C ARG A 611 17.36 -12.31 11.98
N GLU A 612 17.34 -11.08 11.42
CA GLU A 612 18.19 -10.73 10.29
C GLU A 612 19.04 -9.49 10.59
N TYR A 613 20.24 -9.47 10.04
CA TYR A 613 21.22 -8.40 10.19
C TYR A 613 21.50 -7.78 8.82
N TYR A 614 21.60 -6.45 8.78
CA TYR A 614 21.90 -5.69 7.57
C TYR A 614 22.91 -4.60 7.85
N LEU A 615 23.82 -4.39 6.90
CA LEU A 615 24.78 -3.30 6.89
C LEU A 615 24.76 -2.65 5.51
N SER A 616 24.76 -1.31 5.45
CA SER A 616 24.84 -0.58 4.19
C SER A 616 25.62 0.71 4.34
N ALA A 617 26.13 1.21 3.22
CA ALA A 617 26.76 2.50 3.11
C ALA A 617 26.16 3.25 1.92
N SER A 618 25.88 4.55 2.11
CA SER A 618 25.36 5.43 1.07
C SER A 618 26.28 6.64 0.94
N TYR A 619 26.63 6.98 -0.31
CA TYR A 619 27.37 8.18 -0.65
C TYR A 619 26.49 9.13 -1.45
N SER A 620 26.30 10.35 -0.98
CA SER A 620 25.49 11.40 -1.61
C SER A 620 26.37 12.54 -2.11
N PHE A 621 26.08 13.12 -3.29
CA PHE A 621 26.90 14.18 -3.93
C PHE A 621 26.04 15.14 -4.75
#